data_bd55270b3380d9cd6d9e8fd998037910
#
_entry.id   bd55270b3380d9cd6d9e8fd998037910
#
_cell.length_a   1.000
_cell.length_b   1.000
_cell.length_c   1.000
_cell.angle_alpha   90.00
_cell.angle_beta   90.00
_cell.angle_gamma   90.00
#
_symmetry.space_group_name_H-M   'P 1'
#
loop_
_entity.id
_entity.type
_entity.pdbx_description
1 polymer ?
#
loop_
_entity_poly.entity_id
_entity_poly.type
_entity_poly.pdbx_seq_one_letter_code
_entity_poly.pdbx_strand_id
1 'polypeptide(L)'
;MQRLSRLSLRINPIFAAFLLIAFLSGIAGALLTPTLSLFLTTEVKVRPLWVGLFYTANAVAGIVVSFLLAKRSDTRGDRRRLILLCCLMAVGNCLLFAFNRDYLTLITAGVLMSAVANTAMPQIFALAREYADSEAREVVMFSSVMRAQLSLAWVIGPPLSFALALNYGFTVMFLIAAATFAVCVLLVGFMLPSVPRAAENEGLQGGVSAPIAPASAWRNRDVRLLFIASMLMWTCNTLYIIDMPLYITADLGLPEGLAGVLMCTAAGLEIPAMLLAGYYVKRFGKRNMMLLAVVAGVLFYLGLTVLESKPALIALQLLNAVFIGIVAGIGMLYFQDLMPGRPGAATTLFTNSISTGVILAGVLQGALVENLGHGSVYWMAALLALAALGMSAKVREV
;
A
#
# COMPACT_ATOMS: atom_id res chain seq x y z
N MET A 1 -41.52 18.09 12.05
CA MET A 1 -40.50 18.89 12.77
C MET A 1 -40.28 18.38 14.18
N GLN A 2 -39.82 17.16 14.39
CA GLN A 2 -39.44 16.65 15.72
C GLN A 2 -38.78 15.28 15.53
N ARG A 3 -37.50 15.22 15.10
CA ARG A 3 -36.58 14.10 15.23
C ARG A 3 -35.13 14.47 14.79
N LEU A 4 -34.76 15.74 14.98
CA LEU A 4 -33.36 16.17 14.84
C LEU A 4 -32.71 16.46 16.21
N SER A 5 -33.20 15.81 17.27
CA SER A 5 -32.65 16.02 18.61
C SER A 5 -31.85 14.80 19.03
N ARG A 6 -30.53 15.06 19.19
CA ARG A 6 -29.57 14.21 19.90
C ARG A 6 -29.05 12.98 19.14
N LEU A 7 -28.37 13.15 18.03
CA LEU A 7 -27.15 12.39 17.78
C LEU A 7 -26.13 12.80 18.84
N SER A 8 -26.28 12.30 20.06
CA SER A 8 -25.14 12.25 20.97
C SER A 8 -24.15 11.29 20.30
N LEU A 9 -23.15 11.84 19.66
CA LEU A 9 -21.92 11.16 19.23
C LEU A 9 -21.21 10.65 20.50
N ARG A 10 -21.79 9.70 21.22
CA ARG A 10 -21.01 8.83 22.09
C ARG A 10 -20.19 7.96 21.15
N ILE A 11 -19.01 8.45 20.80
CA ILE A 11 -18.00 7.67 20.08
C ILE A 11 -17.78 6.44 20.96
N ASN A 12 -18.24 5.28 20.49
CA ASN A 12 -17.98 4.03 21.20
C ASN A 12 -16.44 3.89 21.30
N PRO A 13 -15.85 3.78 22.51
CA PRO A 13 -14.42 3.79 22.71
C PRO A 13 -13.71 2.68 21.90
N ILE A 14 -14.39 1.58 21.62
CA ILE A 14 -13.87 0.49 20.79
C ILE A 14 -13.74 0.92 19.31
N PHE A 15 -14.74 1.62 18.76
CA PHE A 15 -14.63 2.16 17.41
C PHE A 15 -13.52 3.21 17.31
N ALA A 16 -13.37 4.07 18.31
CA ALA A 16 -12.27 5.03 18.40
C ALA A 16 -10.91 4.31 18.45
N ALA A 17 -10.81 3.21 19.20
CA ALA A 17 -9.60 2.40 19.24
C ALA A 17 -9.24 1.79 17.89
N PHE A 18 -10.19 1.24 17.13
CA PHE A 18 -9.95 0.74 15.77
C PHE A 18 -9.44 1.84 14.84
N LEU A 19 -10.04 3.02 14.87
CA LEU A 19 -9.61 4.16 14.05
C LEU A 19 -8.19 4.61 14.44
N LEU A 20 -7.91 4.71 15.73
CA LEU A 20 -6.60 5.12 16.22
C LEU A 20 -5.52 4.10 15.87
N ILE A 21 -5.80 2.80 16.04
CA ILE A 21 -4.87 1.73 15.67
C ILE A 21 -4.59 1.75 14.16
N ALA A 22 -5.62 1.92 13.33
CA ALA A 22 -5.47 2.00 11.88
C ALA A 22 -4.60 3.21 11.49
N PHE A 23 -4.84 4.38 12.08
CA PHE A 23 -4.06 5.58 11.84
C PHE A 23 -2.60 5.44 12.29
N LEU A 24 -2.37 5.00 13.53
CA LEU A 24 -1.02 4.83 14.09
C LEU A 24 -0.22 3.76 13.32
N SER A 25 -0.84 2.63 13.00
CA SER A 25 -0.19 1.60 12.17
C SER A 25 0.11 2.12 10.75
N GLY A 26 -0.78 2.95 10.20
CA GLY A 26 -0.57 3.63 8.93
C GLY A 26 0.61 4.61 8.97
N ILE A 27 0.69 5.45 10.01
CA ILE A 27 1.81 6.39 10.22
C ILE A 27 3.12 5.61 10.37
N ALA A 28 3.17 4.59 11.24
CA ALA A 28 4.38 3.80 11.43
C ALA A 28 4.85 3.12 10.13
N GLY A 29 3.93 2.57 9.32
CA GLY A 29 4.24 2.01 8.00
C GLY A 29 4.74 3.08 7.01
N ALA A 30 4.12 4.25 7.01
CA ALA A 30 4.50 5.37 6.16
C ALA A 30 5.80 6.07 6.60
N LEU A 31 6.27 5.86 7.83
CA LEU A 31 7.62 6.24 8.25
C LEU A 31 8.68 5.32 7.66
N LEU A 32 8.39 4.02 7.54
CA LEU A 32 9.38 3.01 7.13
C LEU A 32 9.56 2.94 5.62
N THR A 33 8.46 2.89 4.86
CA THR A 33 8.48 2.53 3.44
C THR A 33 9.22 3.53 2.55
N PRO A 34 9.01 4.85 2.64
CA PRO A 34 9.62 5.82 1.72
C PRO A 34 11.12 6.00 1.89
N THR A 35 11.65 5.79 3.10
CA THR A 35 13.07 6.01 3.42
C THR A 35 13.88 4.70 3.45
N LEU A 36 13.23 3.56 3.21
CA LEU A 36 13.89 2.25 3.29
C LEU A 36 15.02 2.10 2.27
N SER A 37 14.82 2.54 1.03
CA SER A 37 15.86 2.50 -0.01
C SER A 37 17.05 3.37 0.37
N LEU A 38 16.80 4.58 0.87
CA LEU A 38 17.84 5.49 1.34
C LEU A 38 18.60 4.86 2.53
N PHE A 39 17.91 4.30 3.52
CA PHE A 39 18.54 3.61 4.64
C PHE A 39 19.46 2.46 4.18
N LEU A 40 19.00 1.62 3.26
CA LEU A 40 19.79 0.49 2.76
C LEU A 40 21.05 0.95 2.01
N THR A 41 20.98 2.06 1.28
CA THR A 41 22.13 2.59 0.53
C THR A 41 23.09 3.40 1.39
N THR A 42 22.59 4.24 2.31
CA THR A 42 23.43 5.17 3.08
C THR A 42 23.95 4.56 4.36
N GLU A 43 23.13 3.82 5.11
CA GLU A 43 23.50 3.24 6.41
C GLU A 43 24.03 1.81 6.30
N VAL A 44 23.34 0.97 5.53
CA VAL A 44 23.75 -0.44 5.33
C VAL A 44 24.80 -0.57 4.21
N LYS A 45 24.89 0.46 3.33
CA LYS A 45 25.87 0.59 2.24
C LYS A 45 25.83 -0.55 1.22
N VAL A 46 24.64 -1.04 0.91
CA VAL A 46 24.47 -2.10 -0.10
C VAL A 46 24.31 -1.51 -1.50
N ARG A 47 24.66 -2.32 -2.50
CA ARG A 47 24.50 -1.98 -3.91
C ARG A 47 23.02 -1.95 -4.30
N PRO A 48 22.63 -1.23 -5.37
CA PRO A 48 21.25 -1.12 -5.83
C PRO A 48 20.55 -2.46 -6.07
N LEU A 49 21.27 -3.46 -6.58
CA LEU A 49 20.73 -4.82 -6.79
C LEU A 49 20.22 -5.44 -5.47
N TRP A 50 20.96 -5.26 -4.37
CA TRP A 50 20.57 -5.77 -3.07
C TRP A 50 19.38 -5.00 -2.48
N VAL A 51 19.25 -3.70 -2.77
CA VAL A 51 18.05 -2.93 -2.43
C VAL A 51 16.83 -3.53 -3.12
N GLY A 52 16.89 -3.74 -4.43
CA GLY A 52 15.81 -4.34 -5.20
C GLY A 52 15.45 -5.75 -4.71
N LEU A 53 16.47 -6.59 -4.40
CA LEU A 53 16.28 -7.94 -3.85
C LEU A 53 15.57 -7.88 -2.48
N PHE A 54 15.89 -6.89 -1.64
CA PHE A 54 15.24 -6.69 -0.35
C PHE A 54 13.72 -6.45 -0.51
N TYR A 55 13.32 -5.53 -1.40
CA TYR A 55 11.91 -5.26 -1.68
C TYR A 55 11.19 -6.48 -2.24
N THR A 56 11.83 -7.20 -3.16
CA THR A 56 11.29 -8.45 -3.72
C THR A 56 11.09 -9.52 -2.64
N ALA A 57 12.12 -9.76 -1.82
CA ALA A 57 12.06 -10.73 -0.72
C ALA A 57 10.96 -10.36 0.29
N ASN A 58 10.86 -9.08 0.64
CA ASN A 58 9.82 -8.58 1.55
C ASN A 58 8.41 -8.77 0.98
N ALA A 59 8.21 -8.52 -0.32
CA ALA A 59 6.93 -8.73 -0.98
C ALA A 59 6.55 -10.20 -1.05
N VAL A 60 7.47 -11.08 -1.44
CA VAL A 60 7.25 -12.54 -1.51
C VAL A 60 6.95 -13.10 -0.11
N ALA A 61 7.78 -12.77 0.88
CA ALA A 61 7.56 -13.20 2.27
C ALA A 61 6.21 -12.68 2.81
N GLY A 62 5.86 -11.42 2.51
CA GLY A 62 4.58 -10.81 2.89
C GLY A 62 3.38 -11.58 2.35
N ILE A 63 3.40 -11.98 1.08
CA ILE A 63 2.33 -12.77 0.46
C ILE A 63 2.22 -14.14 1.14
N VAL A 64 3.33 -14.87 1.27
CA VAL A 64 3.35 -16.22 1.83
C VAL A 64 2.90 -16.21 3.29
N VAL A 65 3.49 -15.35 4.11
CA VAL A 65 3.19 -15.27 5.54
C VAL A 65 1.75 -14.79 5.77
N SER A 66 1.30 -13.76 5.05
CA SER A 66 -0.07 -13.26 5.16
C SER A 66 -1.10 -14.34 4.80
N PHE A 67 -0.85 -15.13 3.74
CA PHE A 67 -1.69 -16.25 3.37
C PHE A 67 -1.76 -17.34 4.45
N LEU A 68 -0.60 -17.74 5.00
CA LEU A 68 -0.54 -18.78 6.05
C LEU A 68 -1.24 -18.32 7.34
N LEU A 69 -1.00 -17.07 7.75
CA LEU A 69 -1.61 -16.51 8.96
C LEU A 69 -3.12 -16.28 8.78
N ALA A 70 -3.57 -15.80 7.62
CA ALA A 70 -4.98 -15.65 7.31
C ALA A 70 -5.70 -17.00 7.37
N LYS A 71 -5.17 -18.04 6.70
CA LYS A 71 -5.72 -19.40 6.75
C LYS A 71 -5.84 -19.93 8.19
N ARG A 72 -4.81 -19.72 9.01
CA ARG A 72 -4.83 -20.13 10.42
C ARG A 72 -5.83 -19.33 11.24
N SER A 73 -5.92 -18.03 11.04
CA SER A 73 -6.86 -17.12 11.70
C SER A 73 -8.31 -17.44 11.34
N ASP A 74 -8.56 -17.87 10.10
CA ASP A 74 -9.91 -18.19 9.64
C ASP A 74 -10.44 -19.51 10.18
N THR A 75 -9.57 -20.44 10.51
CA THR A 75 -9.96 -21.79 11.01
C THR A 75 -9.92 -21.92 12.51
N ARG A 76 -8.97 -21.28 13.19
CA ARG A 76 -8.76 -21.44 14.64
C ARG A 76 -8.09 -20.17 15.20
N GLY A 77 -8.68 -19.58 16.23
CA GLY A 77 -8.00 -18.58 17.04
C GLY A 77 -8.72 -17.24 17.16
N ASP A 78 -8.26 -16.49 18.14
CA ASP A 78 -8.68 -15.12 18.42
C ASP A 78 -7.88 -14.15 17.51
N ARG A 79 -8.57 -13.42 16.62
CA ARG A 79 -7.94 -12.41 15.74
C ARG A 79 -7.19 -11.35 16.53
N ARG A 80 -7.68 -10.99 17.72
CA ARG A 80 -7.01 -10.05 18.61
C ARG A 80 -5.60 -10.51 18.98
N ARG A 81 -5.42 -11.81 19.31
CA ARG A 81 -4.11 -12.38 19.63
C ARG A 81 -3.16 -12.34 18.42
N LEU A 82 -3.71 -12.60 17.23
CA LEU A 82 -2.92 -12.51 16.00
C LEU A 82 -2.49 -11.07 15.71
N ILE A 83 -3.39 -10.10 15.85
CA ILE A 83 -3.07 -8.66 15.68
C ILE A 83 -2.00 -8.25 16.71
N LEU A 84 -2.13 -8.69 17.95
CA LEU A 84 -1.14 -8.42 19.00
C LEU A 84 0.24 -8.96 18.62
N LEU A 85 0.32 -10.20 18.13
CA LEU A 85 1.56 -10.80 17.64
C LEU A 85 2.15 -10.00 16.48
N CYS A 86 1.32 -9.61 15.51
CA CYS A 86 1.77 -8.79 14.38
C CYS A 86 2.33 -7.43 14.82
N CYS A 87 1.67 -6.76 15.76
CA CYS A 87 2.16 -5.49 16.30
C CYS A 87 3.47 -5.67 17.10
N LEU A 88 3.62 -6.74 17.88
CA LEU A 88 4.87 -7.07 18.57
C LEU A 88 6.00 -7.36 17.58
N MET A 89 5.71 -8.08 16.49
CA MET A 89 6.70 -8.29 15.42
C MET A 89 7.08 -6.97 14.73
N ALA A 90 6.13 -6.04 14.57
CA ALA A 90 6.41 -4.71 14.05
C ALA A 90 7.36 -3.92 14.97
N VAL A 91 7.13 -3.95 16.29
CA VAL A 91 8.04 -3.33 17.27
C VAL A 91 9.42 -3.94 17.16
N GLY A 92 9.52 -5.27 17.19
CA GLY A 92 10.79 -5.99 17.08
C GLY A 92 11.52 -5.68 15.77
N ASN A 93 10.78 -5.60 14.65
CA ASN A 93 11.32 -5.22 13.36
C ASN A 93 11.92 -3.80 13.36
N CYS A 94 11.18 -2.83 13.91
CA CYS A 94 11.67 -1.46 14.02
C CYS A 94 12.93 -1.39 14.91
N LEU A 95 12.98 -2.11 16.03
CA LEU A 95 14.17 -2.18 16.88
C LEU A 95 15.35 -2.84 16.17
N LEU A 96 15.10 -3.90 15.40
CA LEU A 96 16.12 -4.55 14.59
C LEU A 96 16.74 -3.54 13.60
N PHE A 97 15.92 -2.78 12.87
CA PHE A 97 16.39 -1.76 11.93
C PHE A 97 17.06 -0.57 12.63
N ALA A 98 16.63 -0.22 13.85
CA ALA A 98 17.23 0.86 14.62
C ALA A 98 18.71 0.57 14.99
N PHE A 99 19.01 -0.68 15.33
CA PHE A 99 20.32 -1.04 15.92
C PHE A 99 21.18 -1.95 15.04
N ASN A 100 20.64 -2.52 13.97
CA ASN A 100 21.38 -3.42 13.09
C ASN A 100 21.64 -2.78 11.72
N ARG A 101 22.85 -3.03 11.19
CA ARG A 101 23.29 -2.56 9.85
C ARG A 101 23.79 -3.73 8.99
N ASP A 102 23.72 -4.98 9.50
CA ASP A 102 24.08 -6.15 8.73
C ASP A 102 22.94 -6.53 7.77
N TYR A 103 23.24 -6.49 6.48
CA TYR A 103 22.25 -6.75 5.43
C TYR A 103 21.65 -8.15 5.53
N LEU A 104 22.48 -9.17 5.85
CA LEU A 104 22.01 -10.55 5.91
C LEU A 104 20.97 -10.73 7.03
N THR A 105 21.20 -10.13 8.18
CA THR A 105 20.24 -10.12 9.29
C THR A 105 18.96 -9.37 8.90
N LEU A 106 19.06 -8.23 8.22
CA LEU A 106 17.91 -7.45 7.80
C LEU A 106 17.06 -8.17 6.75
N ILE A 107 17.68 -8.81 5.74
CA ILE A 107 16.93 -9.52 4.69
C ILE A 107 16.34 -10.85 5.17
N THR A 108 16.89 -11.46 6.21
CA THR A 108 16.36 -12.71 6.79
C THR A 108 15.38 -12.42 7.93
N ALA A 109 15.86 -12.04 9.10
CA ALA A 109 15.04 -11.78 10.27
C ALA A 109 14.11 -10.56 10.06
N GLY A 110 14.63 -9.45 9.50
CA GLY A 110 13.85 -8.24 9.25
C GLY A 110 12.70 -8.48 8.28
N VAL A 111 12.95 -9.14 7.16
CA VAL A 111 11.92 -9.48 6.17
C VAL A 111 10.86 -10.41 6.77
N LEU A 112 11.27 -11.43 7.56
CA LEU A 112 10.31 -12.34 8.20
C LEU A 112 9.43 -11.61 9.23
N MET A 113 10.03 -10.78 10.08
CA MET A 113 9.29 -9.96 11.05
C MET A 113 8.36 -8.96 10.36
N SER A 114 8.82 -8.30 9.30
CA SER A 114 8.03 -7.39 8.47
C SER A 114 6.85 -8.11 7.82
N ALA A 115 7.05 -9.31 7.28
CA ALA A 115 6.00 -10.10 6.65
C ALA A 115 4.87 -10.47 7.64
N VAL A 116 5.23 -10.81 8.88
CA VAL A 116 4.24 -11.03 9.96
C VAL A 116 3.55 -9.71 10.33
N ALA A 117 4.31 -8.64 10.51
CA ALA A 117 3.80 -7.32 10.88
C ALA A 117 2.78 -6.78 9.87
N ASN A 118 3.07 -6.91 8.57
CA ASN A 118 2.19 -6.45 7.47
C ASN A 118 0.83 -7.16 7.45
N THR A 119 0.70 -8.30 8.10
CA THR A 119 -0.58 -9.00 8.26
C THR A 119 -1.50 -8.31 9.27
N ALA A 120 -1.00 -7.38 10.10
CA ALA A 120 -1.82 -6.67 11.11
C ALA A 120 -2.99 -5.93 10.48
N MET A 121 -2.77 -5.13 9.43
CA MET A 121 -3.80 -4.28 8.84
C MET A 121 -5.00 -5.07 8.28
N PRO A 122 -4.83 -6.11 7.44
CA PRO A 122 -5.95 -6.95 7.01
C PRO A 122 -6.72 -7.56 8.18
N GLN A 123 -6.03 -7.98 9.25
CA GLN A 123 -6.68 -8.57 10.43
C GLN A 123 -7.42 -7.53 11.27
N ILE A 124 -6.91 -6.29 11.38
CA ILE A 124 -7.61 -5.17 12.03
C ILE A 124 -8.91 -4.85 11.29
N PHE A 125 -8.87 -4.76 9.94
CA PHE A 125 -10.08 -4.54 9.14
C PHE A 125 -11.08 -5.69 9.27
N ALA A 126 -10.61 -6.94 9.31
CA ALA A 126 -11.47 -8.11 9.49
C ALA A 126 -12.15 -8.10 10.88
N LEU A 127 -11.39 -7.85 11.96
CA LEU A 127 -11.93 -7.77 13.31
C LEU A 127 -12.90 -6.58 13.47
N ALA A 128 -12.57 -5.44 12.88
CA ALA A 128 -13.42 -4.26 12.86
C ALA A 128 -14.77 -4.52 12.18
N ARG A 129 -14.76 -5.29 11.08
CA ARG A 129 -15.97 -5.72 10.39
C ARG A 129 -16.79 -6.68 11.25
N GLU A 130 -16.17 -7.72 11.81
CA GLU A 130 -16.86 -8.68 12.71
C GLU A 130 -17.50 -7.97 13.91
N TYR A 131 -16.80 -6.98 14.48
CA TYR A 131 -17.34 -6.18 15.58
C TYR A 131 -18.50 -5.28 15.14
N ALA A 132 -18.39 -4.61 13.98
CA ALA A 132 -19.47 -3.77 13.46
C ALA A 132 -20.72 -4.57 13.10
N ASP A 133 -20.56 -5.78 12.54
CA ASP A 133 -21.65 -6.71 12.27
C ASP A 133 -22.35 -7.16 13.57
N SER A 134 -21.59 -7.43 14.65
CA SER A 134 -22.15 -7.83 15.95
C SER A 134 -22.95 -6.71 16.63
N GLU A 135 -22.61 -5.45 16.39
CA GLU A 135 -23.27 -4.26 16.93
C GLU A 135 -24.38 -3.72 16.02
N ALA A 136 -24.74 -4.43 14.95
CA ALA A 136 -25.74 -4.02 13.94
C ALA A 136 -25.52 -2.60 13.40
N ARG A 137 -24.25 -2.17 13.21
CA ARG A 137 -23.86 -0.86 12.68
C ARG A 137 -23.51 -0.91 11.20
N GLU A 138 -23.50 0.27 10.55
CA GLU A 138 -23.14 0.38 9.15
C GLU A 138 -21.63 0.07 8.91
N VAL A 139 -21.35 -1.18 8.58
CA VAL A 139 -20.00 -1.71 8.28
C VAL A 139 -19.29 -0.93 7.18
N VAL A 140 -20.05 -0.51 6.15
CA VAL A 140 -19.51 0.20 4.98
C VAL A 140 -18.93 1.55 5.38
N MET A 141 -19.68 2.33 6.16
CA MET A 141 -19.26 3.65 6.64
C MET A 141 -18.01 3.53 7.52
N PHE A 142 -18.01 2.58 8.46
CA PHE A 142 -16.89 2.37 9.37
C PHE A 142 -15.61 1.97 8.63
N SER A 143 -15.70 1.01 7.70
CA SER A 143 -14.57 0.60 6.86
C SER A 143 -14.04 1.74 5.99
N SER A 144 -14.93 2.61 5.51
CA SER A 144 -14.54 3.77 4.72
C SER A 144 -13.77 4.80 5.54
N VAL A 145 -14.19 5.07 6.77
CA VAL A 145 -13.47 5.97 7.69
C VAL A 145 -12.11 5.39 8.06
N MET A 146 -12.00 4.08 8.32
CA MET A 146 -10.71 3.42 8.58
C MET A 146 -9.75 3.58 7.38
N ARG A 147 -10.23 3.44 6.15
CA ARG A 147 -9.43 3.64 4.93
C ARG A 147 -8.98 5.10 4.78
N ALA A 148 -9.86 6.05 5.09
CA ALA A 148 -9.51 7.48 5.06
C ALA A 148 -8.38 7.81 6.06
N GLN A 149 -8.38 7.19 7.24
CA GLN A 149 -7.28 7.32 8.21
C GLN A 149 -5.94 6.83 7.66
N LEU A 150 -5.97 5.71 6.93
CA LEU A 150 -4.78 5.17 6.28
C LEU A 150 -4.25 6.12 5.19
N SER A 151 -5.14 6.68 4.37
CA SER A 151 -4.75 7.69 3.37
C SER A 151 -4.15 8.94 4.01
N LEU A 152 -4.72 9.42 5.12
CA LEU A 152 -4.17 10.55 5.88
C LEU A 152 -2.77 10.24 6.42
N ALA A 153 -2.56 9.01 6.89
CA ALA A 153 -1.24 8.56 7.35
C ALA A 153 -0.19 8.61 6.23
N TRP A 154 -0.56 8.27 4.99
CA TRP A 154 0.33 8.37 3.83
C TRP A 154 0.59 9.81 3.35
N VAL A 155 -0.29 10.76 3.65
CA VAL A 155 -0.03 12.19 3.41
C VAL A 155 1.02 12.73 4.39
N ILE A 156 0.89 12.39 5.67
CA ILE A 156 1.74 12.92 6.74
C ILE A 156 3.06 12.13 6.86
N GLY A 157 3.00 10.82 6.66
CA GLY A 157 4.11 9.89 6.94
C GLY A 157 5.40 10.18 6.17
N PRO A 158 5.39 10.28 4.83
CA PRO A 158 6.62 10.49 4.07
C PRO A 158 7.39 11.77 4.48
N PRO A 159 6.76 12.98 4.55
CA PRO A 159 7.49 14.18 5.02
C PRO A 159 8.08 14.00 6.42
N LEU A 160 7.31 13.39 7.32
CA LEU A 160 7.76 13.13 8.69
C LEU A 160 8.92 12.13 8.71
N SER A 161 8.85 11.08 7.87
CA SER A 161 9.90 10.08 7.72
C SER A 161 11.24 10.71 7.30
N PHE A 162 11.23 11.49 6.21
CA PHE A 162 12.43 12.19 5.74
C PHE A 162 12.91 13.23 6.76
N ALA A 163 12.01 14.01 7.37
CA ALA A 163 12.39 14.98 8.39
C ALA A 163 13.07 14.33 9.59
N LEU A 164 12.55 13.19 10.07
CA LEU A 164 13.15 12.45 11.19
C LEU A 164 14.48 11.82 10.79
N ALA A 165 14.53 11.13 9.65
CA ALA A 165 15.73 10.44 9.19
C ALA A 165 16.90 11.42 8.94
N LEU A 166 16.63 12.58 8.31
CA LEU A 166 17.67 13.54 7.93
C LEU A 166 18.12 14.42 9.08
N ASN A 167 17.22 14.82 10.00
CA ASN A 167 17.59 15.73 11.10
C ASN A 167 18.04 14.98 12.36
N TYR A 168 17.53 13.77 12.62
CA TYR A 168 17.79 13.02 13.84
C TYR A 168 18.39 11.63 13.59
N GLY A 169 18.50 11.21 12.32
CA GLY A 169 19.04 9.93 11.91
C GLY A 169 18.00 8.81 11.89
N PHE A 170 18.31 7.76 11.12
CA PHE A 170 17.44 6.60 10.93
C PHE A 170 17.12 5.86 12.23
N THR A 171 18.08 5.77 13.15
CA THR A 171 17.87 5.12 14.46
C THR A 171 16.70 5.76 15.21
N VAL A 172 16.66 7.10 15.30
CA VAL A 172 15.58 7.83 15.97
C VAL A 172 14.25 7.64 15.24
N MET A 173 14.26 7.68 13.92
CA MET A 173 13.05 7.44 13.11
C MET A 173 12.47 6.03 13.38
N PHE A 174 13.32 4.98 13.37
CA PHE A 174 12.87 3.62 13.67
C PHE A 174 12.41 3.45 15.12
N LEU A 175 13.02 4.14 16.09
CA LEU A 175 12.57 4.12 17.49
C LEU A 175 11.20 4.79 17.65
N ILE A 176 10.93 5.90 16.95
CA ILE A 176 9.62 6.53 16.94
C ILE A 176 8.56 5.59 16.31
N ALA A 177 8.89 4.92 15.22
CA ALA A 177 8.02 3.91 14.63
C ALA A 177 7.78 2.73 15.60
N ALA A 178 8.81 2.25 16.29
CA ALA A 178 8.69 1.21 17.33
C ALA A 178 7.78 1.65 18.48
N ALA A 179 7.94 2.87 18.97
CA ALA A 179 7.08 3.44 20.01
C ALA A 179 5.62 3.55 19.54
N THR A 180 5.40 3.95 18.30
CA THR A 180 4.06 4.02 17.70
C THR A 180 3.41 2.63 17.62
N PHE A 181 4.13 1.61 17.20
CA PHE A 181 3.64 0.23 17.21
C PHE A 181 3.46 -0.31 18.63
N ALA A 182 4.29 0.09 19.60
CA ALA A 182 4.12 -0.29 21.02
C ALA A 182 2.81 0.29 21.58
N VAL A 183 2.45 1.53 21.22
CA VAL A 183 1.12 2.08 21.55
C VAL A 183 0.01 1.25 20.90
N CYS A 184 0.18 0.81 19.64
CA CYS A 184 -0.79 -0.11 19.04
C CYS A 184 -0.91 -1.44 19.81
N VAL A 185 0.20 -2.01 20.29
CA VAL A 185 0.17 -3.22 21.14
C VAL A 185 -0.68 -2.99 22.38
N LEU A 186 -0.52 -1.86 23.07
CA LEU A 186 -1.30 -1.52 24.26
C LEU A 186 -2.79 -1.33 23.90
N LEU A 187 -3.11 -0.59 22.86
CA LEU A 187 -4.48 -0.38 22.42
C LEU A 187 -5.16 -1.70 22.02
N VAL A 188 -4.49 -2.55 21.26
CA VAL A 188 -4.98 -3.89 20.90
C VAL A 188 -5.18 -4.75 22.15
N GLY A 189 -4.20 -4.73 23.05
CA GLY A 189 -4.22 -5.52 24.29
C GLY A 189 -5.30 -5.12 25.29
N PHE A 190 -5.65 -3.83 25.40
CA PHE A 190 -6.57 -3.33 26.41
C PHE A 190 -7.95 -2.93 25.87
N MET A 191 -8.04 -2.48 24.62
CA MET A 191 -9.27 -1.88 24.10
C MET A 191 -9.99 -2.73 23.06
N LEU A 192 -9.30 -3.56 22.26
CA LEU A 192 -9.98 -4.36 21.27
C LEU A 192 -10.70 -5.56 21.90
N PRO A 193 -11.94 -5.82 21.48
CA PRO A 193 -12.68 -6.98 21.96
C PRO A 193 -12.12 -8.28 21.38
N SER A 194 -12.20 -9.35 22.16
CA SER A 194 -12.11 -10.71 21.64
C SER A 194 -13.51 -11.08 21.16
N VAL A 195 -13.73 -11.20 19.88
CA VAL A 195 -14.99 -11.63 19.31
C VAL A 195 -14.93 -13.15 19.17
N PRO A 196 -15.66 -13.93 20.01
CA PRO A 196 -15.73 -15.38 19.84
C PRO A 196 -16.39 -15.69 18.50
N ARG A 197 -15.73 -16.48 17.67
CA ARG A 197 -16.31 -16.93 16.42
C ARG A 197 -17.39 -17.97 16.71
N ALA A 198 -18.63 -17.68 16.37
CA ALA A 198 -19.67 -18.69 16.33
C ALA A 198 -19.23 -19.77 15.31
N ALA A 199 -19.16 -21.02 15.77
CA ALA A 199 -18.74 -22.18 14.97
C ALA A 199 -19.75 -22.57 13.86
N GLU A 200 -20.71 -21.69 13.58
CA GLU A 200 -21.80 -21.95 12.63
C GLU A 200 -22.00 -20.74 11.72
N ASN A 201 -21.38 -20.79 10.56
CA ASN A 201 -22.01 -20.33 9.30
C ASN A 201 -21.05 -20.63 8.14
N GLU A 202 -21.07 -21.87 7.67
CA GLU A 202 -20.42 -22.33 6.43
C GLU A 202 -21.05 -21.77 5.15
N GLY A 203 -21.72 -20.62 5.18
CA GLY A 203 -22.49 -20.09 4.06
C GLY A 203 -22.14 -18.72 3.51
N LEU A 204 -21.43 -17.86 4.28
CA LEU A 204 -21.17 -16.45 3.87
C LEU A 204 -19.73 -16.05 4.16
N GLN A 205 -18.79 -16.64 3.44
CA GLN A 205 -17.38 -16.31 3.53
C GLN A 205 -17.05 -15.05 2.74
N GLY A 206 -17.09 -13.90 3.42
CA GLY A 206 -16.39 -12.70 3.01
C GLY A 206 -15.03 -12.54 3.70
N GLY A 207 -14.38 -13.64 4.07
CA GLY A 207 -13.01 -13.64 4.62
C GLY A 207 -11.99 -13.49 3.51
N VAL A 208 -10.93 -12.71 3.74
CA VAL A 208 -9.75 -12.58 2.86
C VAL A 208 -8.90 -13.88 2.95
N SER A 209 -9.53 -15.00 2.65
CA SER A 209 -8.82 -16.17 2.14
C SER A 209 -8.75 -15.93 0.65
N ALA A 210 -7.57 -15.62 0.13
CA ALA A 210 -7.38 -15.58 -1.31
C ALA A 210 -7.76 -16.94 -1.89
N PRO A 211 -8.97 -17.13 -2.45
CA PRO A 211 -9.16 -18.27 -3.30
C PRO A 211 -8.22 -18.03 -4.48
N ILE A 212 -7.34 -18.96 -4.76
CA ILE A 212 -6.67 -19.02 -6.06
C ILE A 212 -7.77 -18.72 -7.06
N ALA A 213 -7.63 -17.62 -7.81
CA ALA A 213 -8.66 -17.19 -8.74
C ALA A 213 -9.08 -18.41 -9.57
N PRO A 214 -10.35 -18.79 -9.59
CA PRO A 214 -10.75 -20.03 -10.23
C PRO A 214 -10.25 -20.02 -11.67
N ALA A 215 -9.74 -21.13 -12.16
CA ALA A 215 -9.16 -21.27 -13.51
C ALA A 215 -10.07 -20.68 -14.61
N SER A 216 -11.38 -20.59 -14.36
CA SER A 216 -12.35 -19.94 -15.21
C SER A 216 -12.17 -18.42 -15.35
N ALA A 217 -11.64 -17.72 -14.35
CA ALA A 217 -11.40 -16.26 -14.43
C ALA A 217 -10.29 -15.93 -15.42
N TRP A 218 -9.25 -16.77 -15.49
CA TRP A 218 -8.14 -16.63 -16.44
C TRP A 218 -8.53 -16.96 -17.90
N ARG A 219 -9.69 -17.56 -18.14
CA ARG A 219 -10.22 -17.77 -19.49
C ARG A 219 -10.80 -16.48 -20.09
N ASN A 220 -11.21 -15.52 -19.27
CA ASN A 220 -11.70 -14.23 -19.74
C ASN A 220 -10.51 -13.36 -20.19
N ARG A 221 -10.49 -12.99 -21.48
CA ARG A 221 -9.47 -12.15 -22.10
C ARG A 221 -9.36 -10.78 -21.40
N ASP A 222 -10.49 -10.15 -21.10
CA ASP A 222 -10.52 -8.80 -20.52
C ASP A 222 -9.95 -8.79 -19.10
N VAL A 223 -10.25 -9.83 -18.30
CA VAL A 223 -9.69 -10.00 -16.95
C VAL A 223 -8.17 -10.17 -17.02
N ARG A 224 -7.65 -10.96 -17.96
CA ARG A 224 -6.20 -11.12 -18.13
C ARG A 224 -5.52 -9.82 -18.54
N LEU A 225 -6.09 -9.10 -19.51
CA LEU A 225 -5.56 -7.82 -19.98
C LEU A 225 -5.54 -6.79 -18.86
N LEU A 226 -6.63 -6.69 -18.09
CA LEU A 226 -6.72 -5.78 -16.96
C LEU A 226 -5.74 -6.16 -15.85
N PHE A 227 -5.56 -7.47 -15.58
CA PHE A 227 -4.58 -7.94 -14.59
C PHE A 227 -3.15 -7.52 -14.97
N ILE A 228 -2.74 -7.78 -16.22
CA ILE A 228 -1.39 -7.42 -16.68
C ILE A 228 -1.23 -5.89 -16.69
N ALA A 229 -2.22 -5.16 -17.19
CA ALA A 229 -2.18 -3.69 -17.17
C ALA A 229 -2.04 -3.14 -15.74
N SER A 230 -2.85 -3.65 -14.81
CA SER A 230 -2.79 -3.28 -13.39
C SER A 230 -1.43 -3.63 -12.76
N MET A 231 -0.92 -4.83 -13.02
CA MET A 231 0.41 -5.26 -12.57
C MET A 231 1.49 -4.29 -13.06
N LEU A 232 1.48 -3.93 -14.34
CA LEU A 232 2.45 -2.99 -14.91
C LEU A 232 2.34 -1.58 -14.29
N MET A 233 1.12 -1.09 -14.08
CA MET A 233 0.89 0.20 -13.43
C MET A 233 1.43 0.22 -11.98
N TRP A 234 1.19 -0.84 -11.21
CA TRP A 234 1.72 -0.97 -9.86
C TRP A 234 3.24 -1.19 -9.85
N THR A 235 3.79 -1.84 -10.87
CA THR A 235 5.26 -1.92 -11.06
C THR A 235 5.84 -0.52 -11.22
N CYS A 236 5.28 0.31 -12.11
CA CYS A 236 5.73 1.69 -12.32
C CYS A 236 5.68 2.52 -11.03
N ASN A 237 4.56 2.45 -10.29
CA ASN A 237 4.42 3.17 -9.03
C ASN A 237 5.45 2.72 -7.98
N THR A 238 5.69 1.42 -7.88
CA THR A 238 6.67 0.88 -6.92
C THR A 238 8.10 1.21 -7.32
N LEU A 239 8.44 1.16 -8.62
CA LEU A 239 9.73 1.64 -9.12
C LEU A 239 10.00 3.08 -8.68
N TYR A 240 9.01 3.95 -8.83
CA TYR A 240 9.10 5.34 -8.38
C TYR A 240 9.31 5.45 -6.87
N ILE A 241 8.56 4.71 -6.06
CA ILE A 241 8.68 4.76 -4.59
C ILE A 241 10.08 4.31 -4.13
N ILE A 242 10.63 3.27 -4.75
CA ILE A 242 11.94 2.72 -4.38
C ILE A 242 13.07 3.65 -4.84
N ASP A 243 13.01 4.12 -6.08
CA ASP A 243 14.15 4.76 -6.74
C ASP A 243 14.18 6.28 -6.59
N MET A 244 13.02 6.93 -6.47
CA MET A 244 12.94 8.39 -6.47
C MET A 244 13.81 9.08 -5.39
N PRO A 245 13.88 8.59 -4.13
CA PRO A 245 14.76 9.21 -3.13
C PRO A 245 16.24 9.12 -3.51
N LEU A 246 16.64 8.02 -4.18
CA LEU A 246 18.02 7.79 -4.63
C LEU A 246 18.33 8.62 -5.86
N TYR A 247 17.43 8.66 -6.83
CA TYR A 247 17.57 9.45 -8.06
C TYR A 247 17.74 10.95 -7.78
N ILE A 248 16.93 11.50 -6.89
CA ILE A 248 17.00 12.92 -6.50
C ILE A 248 18.38 13.26 -5.94
N THR A 249 18.94 12.39 -5.14
CA THR A 249 20.21 12.64 -4.44
C THR A 249 21.42 12.29 -5.29
N ALA A 250 21.42 11.13 -5.92
CA ALA A 250 22.57 10.60 -6.65
C ALA A 250 22.73 11.22 -8.04
N ASP A 251 21.64 11.32 -8.82
CA ASP A 251 21.69 11.79 -10.22
C ASP A 251 21.42 13.29 -10.32
N LEU A 252 20.42 13.82 -9.59
CA LEU A 252 20.05 15.24 -9.70
C LEU A 252 20.80 16.16 -8.73
N GLY A 253 21.49 15.61 -7.72
CA GLY A 253 22.20 16.41 -6.70
C GLY A 253 21.29 17.34 -5.91
N LEU A 254 19.99 17.03 -5.82
CA LEU A 254 19.00 17.81 -5.10
C LEU A 254 18.90 17.35 -3.65
N PRO A 255 18.42 18.21 -2.72
CA PRO A 255 18.32 17.86 -1.31
C PRO A 255 17.41 16.64 -1.07
N GLU A 256 17.83 15.70 -0.24
CA GLU A 256 17.11 14.48 0.13
C GLU A 256 15.70 14.76 0.64
N GLY A 257 15.49 15.86 1.38
CA GLY A 257 14.17 16.27 1.89
C GLY A 257 13.13 16.53 0.79
N LEU A 258 13.57 16.78 -0.46
CA LEU A 258 12.66 16.97 -1.59
C LEU A 258 11.86 15.69 -1.87
N ALA A 259 12.42 14.51 -1.63
CA ALA A 259 11.70 13.23 -1.80
C ALA A 259 10.44 13.19 -0.91
N GLY A 260 10.55 13.62 0.35
CA GLY A 260 9.41 13.73 1.25
C GLY A 260 8.35 14.72 0.75
N VAL A 261 8.78 15.86 0.20
CA VAL A 261 7.86 16.87 -0.37
C VAL A 261 7.13 16.31 -1.59
N LEU A 262 7.82 15.61 -2.49
CA LEU A 262 7.21 15.02 -3.68
C LEU A 262 6.18 13.95 -3.31
N MET A 263 6.51 13.05 -2.39
CA MET A 263 5.59 12.01 -1.92
C MET A 263 4.37 12.60 -1.20
N CYS A 264 4.57 13.61 -0.36
CA CYS A 264 3.48 14.33 0.30
C CYS A 264 2.56 15.00 -0.70
N THR A 265 3.13 15.69 -1.69
CA THR A 265 2.37 16.38 -2.73
C THR A 265 1.55 15.37 -3.54
N ALA A 266 2.15 14.25 -3.96
CA ALA A 266 1.45 13.17 -4.66
C ALA A 266 0.29 12.63 -3.82
N ALA A 267 0.53 12.21 -2.57
CA ALA A 267 -0.48 11.64 -1.69
C ALA A 267 -1.60 12.65 -1.35
N GLY A 268 -1.25 13.92 -1.15
CA GLY A 268 -2.24 14.98 -0.91
C GLY A 268 -3.16 15.24 -2.10
N LEU A 269 -2.59 15.23 -3.32
CA LEU A 269 -3.34 15.42 -4.57
C LEU A 269 -4.09 14.13 -5.00
N GLU A 270 -3.65 12.95 -4.57
CA GLU A 270 -4.30 11.67 -4.85
C GLU A 270 -5.73 11.62 -4.28
N ILE A 271 -5.96 12.17 -3.09
CA ILE A 271 -7.27 12.16 -2.44
C ILE A 271 -8.32 12.86 -3.30
N PRO A 272 -8.15 14.15 -3.70
CA PRO A 272 -9.10 14.80 -4.60
C PRO A 272 -9.17 14.12 -5.99
N ALA A 273 -8.06 13.60 -6.52
CA ALA A 273 -8.07 12.88 -7.81
C ALA A 273 -8.95 11.62 -7.73
N MET A 274 -8.85 10.85 -6.65
CA MET A 274 -9.66 9.66 -6.42
C MET A 274 -11.14 9.99 -6.24
N LEU A 275 -11.47 11.06 -5.51
CA LEU A 275 -12.85 11.51 -5.34
C LEU A 275 -13.48 12.00 -6.66
N LEU A 276 -12.74 12.79 -7.43
CA LEU A 276 -13.17 13.23 -8.75
C LEU A 276 -13.34 12.04 -9.71
N ALA A 277 -12.42 11.09 -9.69
CA ALA A 277 -12.55 9.87 -10.46
C ALA A 277 -13.83 9.09 -10.12
N GLY A 278 -14.13 8.92 -8.83
CA GLY A 278 -15.35 8.28 -8.36
C GLY A 278 -16.62 9.02 -8.77
N TYR A 279 -16.59 10.36 -8.81
CA TYR A 279 -17.69 11.17 -9.28
C TYR A 279 -17.91 11.06 -10.81
N TYR A 280 -16.83 11.16 -11.57
CA TYR A 280 -16.90 11.18 -13.03
C TYR A 280 -16.96 9.80 -13.68
N VAL A 281 -16.67 8.70 -12.98
CA VAL A 281 -16.67 7.35 -13.55
C VAL A 281 -18.02 6.95 -14.14
N LYS A 282 -19.13 7.42 -13.56
CA LYS A 282 -20.49 7.17 -14.07
C LYS A 282 -20.73 7.82 -15.44
N ARG A 283 -20.03 8.93 -15.73
CA ARG A 283 -20.19 9.70 -16.99
C ARG A 283 -19.24 9.22 -18.08
N PHE A 284 -17.99 8.93 -17.73
CA PHE A 284 -16.93 8.62 -18.69
C PHE A 284 -16.66 7.12 -18.83
N GLY A 285 -17.19 6.29 -17.94
CA GLY A 285 -16.93 4.87 -17.89
C GLY A 285 -15.56 4.51 -17.26
N LYS A 286 -15.42 3.26 -16.81
CA LYS A 286 -14.21 2.80 -16.10
C LYS A 286 -13.01 2.69 -17.01
N ARG A 287 -13.22 2.21 -18.24
CA ARG A 287 -12.16 2.07 -19.24
C ARG A 287 -11.51 3.42 -19.57
N ASN A 288 -12.31 4.44 -19.88
CA ASN A 288 -11.79 5.75 -20.25
C ASN A 288 -11.08 6.43 -19.08
N MET A 289 -11.58 6.25 -17.85
CA MET A 289 -10.90 6.72 -16.65
C MET A 289 -9.55 6.01 -16.45
N MET A 290 -9.48 4.70 -16.65
CA MET A 290 -8.20 3.97 -16.59
C MET A 290 -7.24 4.40 -17.70
N LEU A 291 -7.72 4.66 -18.91
CA LEU A 291 -6.89 5.19 -20.01
C LEU A 291 -6.33 6.57 -19.63
N LEU A 292 -7.16 7.46 -19.08
CA LEU A 292 -6.71 8.76 -18.58
C LEU A 292 -5.61 8.61 -17.52
N ALA A 293 -5.80 7.70 -16.57
CA ALA A 293 -4.81 7.41 -15.55
C ALA A 293 -3.47 6.98 -16.16
N VAL A 294 -3.51 6.02 -17.09
CA VAL A 294 -2.28 5.50 -17.69
C VAL A 294 -1.59 6.54 -18.56
N VAL A 295 -2.34 7.38 -19.31
CA VAL A 295 -1.77 8.51 -20.06
C VAL A 295 -1.08 9.50 -19.10
N ALA A 296 -1.72 9.85 -17.98
CA ALA A 296 -1.08 10.67 -16.95
C ALA A 296 0.19 10.03 -16.40
N GLY A 297 0.21 8.71 -16.17
CA GLY A 297 1.39 7.95 -15.77
C GLY A 297 2.51 8.00 -16.82
N VAL A 298 2.19 7.78 -18.08
CA VAL A 298 3.18 7.89 -19.19
C VAL A 298 3.81 9.28 -19.20
N LEU A 299 2.99 10.33 -19.14
CA LEU A 299 3.49 11.71 -19.14
C LEU A 299 4.31 12.02 -17.88
N PHE A 300 3.91 11.48 -16.73
CA PHE A 300 4.65 11.61 -15.49
C PHE A 300 6.05 10.99 -15.59
N TYR A 301 6.15 9.71 -16.00
CA TYR A 301 7.44 9.03 -16.08
C TYR A 301 8.34 9.62 -17.18
N LEU A 302 7.80 10.01 -18.34
CA LEU A 302 8.55 10.74 -19.34
C LEU A 302 8.99 12.12 -18.83
N GLY A 303 8.14 12.81 -18.06
CA GLY A 303 8.50 14.09 -17.44
C GLY A 303 9.69 13.95 -16.49
N LEU A 304 9.78 12.86 -15.73
CA LEU A 304 10.91 12.59 -14.82
C LEU A 304 12.24 12.37 -15.56
N THR A 305 12.23 11.96 -16.83
CA THR A 305 13.46 11.78 -17.61
C THR A 305 13.99 13.07 -18.23
N VAL A 306 13.19 14.15 -18.21
CA VAL A 306 13.53 15.42 -18.91
C VAL A 306 13.60 16.60 -17.93
N LEU A 307 12.79 16.57 -16.87
CA LEU A 307 12.62 17.69 -15.94
C LEU A 307 13.43 17.45 -14.67
N GLU A 308 14.38 18.35 -14.39
CA GLU A 308 15.31 18.22 -13.24
C GLU A 308 15.09 19.30 -12.18
N SER A 309 14.32 20.36 -12.49
CA SER A 309 14.12 21.46 -11.55
C SER A 309 13.09 21.12 -10.46
N LYS A 310 13.34 21.58 -9.20
CA LYS A 310 12.43 21.35 -8.07
C LYS A 310 10.98 21.72 -8.37
N PRO A 311 10.65 22.91 -8.94
CA PRO A 311 9.27 23.27 -9.22
C PRO A 311 8.61 22.33 -10.24
N ALA A 312 9.36 21.92 -11.26
CA ALA A 312 8.85 21.01 -12.30
C ALA A 312 8.57 19.61 -11.72
N LEU A 313 9.46 19.08 -10.89
CA LEU A 313 9.26 17.81 -10.20
C LEU A 313 8.04 17.84 -9.28
N ILE A 314 7.80 18.95 -8.57
CA ILE A 314 6.60 19.13 -7.74
C ILE A 314 5.35 19.20 -8.63
N ALA A 315 5.38 19.95 -9.72
CA ALA A 315 4.25 20.06 -10.65
C ALA A 315 3.90 18.70 -11.29
N LEU A 316 4.90 17.88 -11.62
CA LEU A 316 4.69 16.51 -12.12
C LEU A 316 3.89 15.63 -11.15
N GLN A 317 3.90 15.92 -9.84
CA GLN A 317 3.13 15.12 -8.88
C GLN A 317 1.62 15.21 -9.12
N LEU A 318 1.13 16.22 -9.83
CA LEU A 318 -0.26 16.27 -10.26
C LEU A 318 -0.60 15.10 -11.21
N LEU A 319 0.30 14.80 -12.17
CA LEU A 319 0.12 13.68 -13.08
C LEU A 319 0.22 12.33 -12.34
N ASN A 320 1.16 12.22 -11.40
CA ASN A 320 1.29 11.05 -10.54
C ASN A 320 0.04 10.80 -9.70
N ALA A 321 -0.51 11.86 -9.10
CA ALA A 321 -1.72 11.79 -8.30
C ALA A 321 -2.96 11.37 -9.12
N VAL A 322 -3.10 11.90 -10.35
CA VAL A 322 -4.15 11.45 -11.28
C VAL A 322 -3.95 9.98 -11.64
N PHE A 323 -2.72 9.58 -11.96
CA PHE A 323 -2.38 8.20 -12.29
C PHE A 323 -2.77 7.25 -11.17
N ILE A 324 -2.18 7.40 -9.98
CA ILE A 324 -2.37 6.44 -8.90
C ILE A 324 -3.75 6.56 -8.25
N GLY A 325 -4.30 7.78 -8.13
CA GLY A 325 -5.62 8.01 -7.56
C GLY A 325 -6.74 7.32 -8.33
N ILE A 326 -6.68 7.33 -9.66
CA ILE A 326 -7.65 6.63 -10.50
C ILE A 326 -7.41 5.11 -10.43
N VAL A 327 -6.16 4.66 -10.57
CA VAL A 327 -5.83 3.22 -10.53
C VAL A 327 -6.23 2.59 -9.21
N ALA A 328 -5.93 3.24 -8.09
CA ALA A 328 -6.30 2.75 -6.75
C ALA A 328 -7.81 2.85 -6.50
N GLY A 329 -8.45 3.94 -6.94
CA GLY A 329 -9.87 4.20 -6.68
C GLY A 329 -10.81 3.36 -7.54
N ILE A 330 -10.50 3.15 -8.82
CA ILE A 330 -11.40 2.50 -9.79
C ILE A 330 -10.95 1.08 -10.15
N GLY A 331 -9.65 0.78 -10.05
CA GLY A 331 -9.10 -0.50 -10.51
C GLY A 331 -9.84 -1.72 -9.94
N MET A 332 -10.04 -1.77 -8.63
CA MET A 332 -10.76 -2.88 -7.99
C MET A 332 -12.21 -3.01 -8.49
N LEU A 333 -12.92 -1.89 -8.65
CA LEU A 333 -14.30 -1.87 -9.14
C LEU A 333 -14.39 -2.38 -10.58
N TYR A 334 -13.40 -2.07 -11.40
CA TYR A 334 -13.35 -2.52 -12.78
C TYR A 334 -13.18 -4.05 -12.87
N PHE A 335 -12.33 -4.65 -12.00
CA PHE A 335 -12.26 -6.12 -11.89
C PHE A 335 -13.59 -6.72 -11.44
N GLN A 336 -14.28 -6.11 -10.48
CA GLN A 336 -15.56 -6.60 -9.97
C GLN A 336 -16.64 -6.61 -11.05
N ASP A 337 -16.69 -5.59 -11.91
CA ASP A 337 -17.66 -5.51 -12.99
C ASP A 337 -17.36 -6.48 -14.16
N LEU A 338 -16.08 -6.77 -14.41
CA LEU A 338 -15.69 -7.81 -15.37
C LEU A 338 -15.98 -9.23 -14.87
N MET A 339 -16.23 -9.38 -13.56
CA MET A 339 -16.48 -10.67 -12.90
C MET A 339 -17.78 -10.66 -12.08
N PRO A 340 -18.95 -10.44 -12.72
CA PRO A 340 -20.23 -10.37 -12.02
C PRO A 340 -20.50 -11.65 -11.22
N GLY A 341 -21.03 -11.48 -9.99
CA GLY A 341 -21.29 -12.59 -9.07
C GLY A 341 -20.07 -13.14 -8.33
N ARG A 342 -18.85 -12.58 -8.56
CA ARG A 342 -17.60 -13.05 -7.93
C ARG A 342 -16.75 -11.90 -7.37
N PRO A 343 -17.28 -11.01 -6.53
CA PRO A 343 -16.56 -9.82 -6.07
C PRO A 343 -15.31 -10.17 -5.25
N GLY A 344 -15.32 -11.26 -4.49
CA GLY A 344 -14.16 -11.71 -3.72
C GLY A 344 -12.99 -12.13 -4.62
N ALA A 345 -13.26 -12.93 -5.67
CA ALA A 345 -12.22 -13.32 -6.62
C ALA A 345 -11.67 -12.14 -7.42
N ALA A 346 -12.52 -11.18 -7.78
CA ALA A 346 -12.12 -9.95 -8.45
C ALA A 346 -11.19 -9.09 -7.57
N THR A 347 -11.54 -8.90 -6.30
CA THR A 347 -10.70 -8.19 -5.32
C THR A 347 -9.34 -8.89 -5.13
N THR A 348 -9.35 -10.23 -5.07
CA THR A 348 -8.12 -11.02 -4.97
C THR A 348 -7.22 -10.83 -6.19
N LEU A 349 -7.78 -10.83 -7.41
CA LEU A 349 -7.00 -10.59 -8.62
C LEU A 349 -6.39 -9.18 -8.63
N PHE A 350 -7.15 -8.17 -8.22
CA PHE A 350 -6.63 -6.82 -8.09
C PHE A 350 -5.47 -6.75 -7.09
N THR A 351 -5.64 -7.32 -5.89
CA THR A 351 -4.57 -7.34 -4.87
C THR A 351 -3.34 -8.13 -5.34
N ASN A 352 -3.55 -9.25 -6.02
CA ASN A 352 -2.44 -10.03 -6.60
C ASN A 352 -1.71 -9.27 -7.69
N SER A 353 -2.40 -8.43 -8.48
CA SER A 353 -1.73 -7.58 -9.48
C SER A 353 -0.82 -6.54 -8.82
N ILE A 354 -1.24 -5.97 -7.67
CA ILE A 354 -0.41 -5.08 -6.86
C ILE A 354 0.84 -5.82 -6.37
N SER A 355 0.64 -6.96 -5.71
CA SER A 355 1.75 -7.73 -5.12
C SER A 355 2.76 -8.20 -6.17
N THR A 356 2.28 -8.68 -7.32
CA THR A 356 3.15 -9.09 -8.44
C THR A 356 3.91 -7.88 -9.00
N GLY A 357 3.25 -6.72 -9.08
CA GLY A 357 3.88 -5.46 -9.49
C GLY A 357 5.02 -5.05 -8.55
N VAL A 358 4.83 -5.16 -7.24
CA VAL A 358 5.88 -4.87 -6.22
C VAL A 358 7.08 -5.80 -6.38
N ILE A 359 6.83 -7.12 -6.57
CA ILE A 359 7.91 -8.10 -6.79
C ILE A 359 8.71 -7.76 -8.04
N LEU A 360 8.03 -7.48 -9.15
CA LEU A 360 8.66 -7.14 -10.42
C LEU A 360 9.45 -5.84 -10.32
N ALA A 361 8.92 -4.83 -9.64
CA ALA A 361 9.58 -3.55 -9.44
C ALA A 361 10.90 -3.69 -8.67
N GLY A 362 10.94 -4.50 -7.61
CA GLY A 362 12.17 -4.73 -6.84
C GLY A 362 13.28 -5.34 -7.70
N VAL A 363 12.97 -6.39 -8.49
CA VAL A 363 13.92 -7.01 -9.41
C VAL A 363 14.40 -6.02 -10.49
N LEU A 364 13.45 -5.31 -11.12
CA LEU A 364 13.77 -4.38 -12.20
C LEU A 364 14.59 -3.19 -11.70
N GLN A 365 14.22 -2.58 -10.58
CA GLN A 365 14.94 -1.44 -10.02
C GLN A 365 16.41 -1.80 -9.75
N GLY A 366 16.65 -2.91 -9.02
CA GLY A 366 18.01 -3.32 -8.71
C GLY A 366 18.84 -3.62 -9.96
N ALA A 367 18.27 -4.36 -10.93
CA ALA A 367 18.97 -4.71 -12.16
C ALA A 367 19.24 -3.50 -13.07
N LEU A 368 18.28 -2.56 -13.18
CA LEU A 368 18.43 -1.37 -14.03
C LEU A 368 19.46 -0.41 -13.45
N VAL A 369 19.38 -0.11 -12.15
CA VAL A 369 20.29 0.85 -11.53
C VAL A 369 21.73 0.33 -11.52
N GLU A 370 21.94 -0.95 -11.23
CA GLU A 370 23.26 -1.56 -11.21
C GLU A 370 23.98 -1.48 -12.59
N ASN A 371 23.23 -1.61 -13.69
CA ASN A 371 23.81 -1.69 -15.04
C ASN A 371 23.71 -0.40 -15.84
N LEU A 372 22.67 0.42 -15.62
CA LEU A 372 22.32 1.55 -16.49
C LEU A 372 22.10 2.87 -15.74
N GLY A 373 22.17 2.87 -14.39
CA GLY A 373 21.91 4.04 -13.55
C GLY A 373 20.44 4.35 -13.31
N HIS A 374 20.18 5.30 -12.39
CA HIS A 374 18.81 5.62 -11.89
C HIS A 374 17.89 6.16 -13.00
N GLY A 375 18.38 6.97 -13.94
CA GLY A 375 17.57 7.49 -15.04
C GLY A 375 16.90 6.40 -15.89
N SER A 376 17.52 5.22 -16.01
CA SER A 376 16.98 4.07 -16.75
C SER A 376 15.68 3.53 -16.17
N VAL A 377 15.47 3.67 -14.87
CA VAL A 377 14.26 3.23 -14.16
C VAL A 377 13.04 3.96 -14.68
N TYR A 378 13.14 5.27 -14.93
CA TYR A 378 12.01 6.09 -15.41
C TYR A 378 11.73 5.87 -16.89
N TRP A 379 12.74 5.61 -17.72
CA TRP A 379 12.55 5.15 -19.09
C TRP A 379 11.83 3.80 -19.13
N MET A 380 12.24 2.85 -18.29
CA MET A 380 11.55 1.56 -18.16
C MET A 380 10.12 1.75 -17.67
N ALA A 381 9.89 2.59 -16.66
CA ALA A 381 8.54 2.87 -16.15
C ALA A 381 7.64 3.48 -17.24
N ALA A 382 8.17 4.39 -18.06
CA ALA A 382 7.44 4.95 -19.20
C ALA A 382 7.07 3.88 -20.24
N LEU A 383 7.99 2.96 -20.57
CA LEU A 383 7.73 1.84 -21.47
C LEU A 383 6.68 0.87 -20.91
N LEU A 384 6.76 0.54 -19.62
CA LEU A 384 5.77 -0.32 -18.96
C LEU A 384 4.38 0.35 -18.90
N ALA A 385 4.34 1.67 -18.65
CA ALA A 385 3.10 2.44 -18.69
C ALA A 385 2.51 2.48 -20.11
N LEU A 386 3.32 2.64 -21.16
CA LEU A 386 2.86 2.55 -22.55
C LEU A 386 2.31 1.15 -22.88
N ALA A 387 2.96 0.09 -22.41
CA ALA A 387 2.45 -1.27 -22.55
C ALA A 387 1.10 -1.45 -21.80
N ALA A 388 0.98 -0.90 -20.60
CA ALA A 388 -0.27 -0.90 -19.82
C ALA A 388 -1.38 -0.12 -20.56
N LEU A 389 -1.06 0.98 -21.22
CA LEU A 389 -2.00 1.76 -22.05
C LEU A 389 -2.55 0.91 -23.19
N GLY A 390 -1.67 0.23 -23.94
CA GLY A 390 -2.07 -0.66 -25.03
C GLY A 390 -2.95 -1.84 -24.59
N MET A 391 -2.70 -2.38 -23.37
CA MET A 391 -3.53 -3.44 -22.80
C MET A 391 -4.87 -2.91 -22.29
N SER A 392 -4.87 -1.80 -21.54
CA SER A 392 -6.09 -1.17 -21.03
C SER A 392 -7.03 -0.74 -22.16
N ALA A 393 -6.49 -0.28 -23.29
CA ALA A 393 -7.27 0.10 -24.47
C ALA A 393 -8.02 -1.07 -25.12
N LYS A 394 -7.57 -2.31 -24.89
CA LYS A 394 -8.19 -3.54 -25.44
C LYS A 394 -9.19 -4.18 -24.48
N VAL A 395 -9.30 -3.71 -23.25
CA VAL A 395 -10.30 -4.16 -22.27
C VAL A 395 -11.65 -3.55 -22.64
N ARG A 396 -12.72 -4.34 -22.58
CA ARG A 396 -14.08 -3.85 -22.88
C ARG A 396 -14.56 -2.85 -21.80
N GLU A 397 -15.41 -1.94 -22.19
CA GLU A 397 -16.18 -1.08 -21.28
C GLU A 397 -17.25 -1.90 -20.56
N VAL A 398 -17.47 -1.66 -19.24
CA VAL A 398 -18.48 -2.31 -18.39
C VAL A 398 -19.10 -1.32 -17.45
#